data_a1fcfa105d364e6b5e442833e68cb114
#
_entry.id   a1fcfa105d364e6b5e442833e68cb114
#
_cell.length_a   1.000
_cell.length_b   1.000
_cell.length_c   1.000
_cell.angle_alpha   90.00
_cell.angle_beta   90.00
_cell.angle_gamma   90.00
#
_symmetry.space_group_name_H-M   'P 1'
#
loop_
_entity.id
_entity.type
_entity.pdbx_description
1 polymer ?
#
loop_
_entity_poly.entity_id
_entity_poly.type
_entity_poly.pdbx_seq_one_letter_code
_entity_poly.pdbx_strand_id
1 'polypeptide(L)'
;MNRPQQSIAYLPGLDGLRAIAVLAVVIYHANKNWLSGGFLGVEVFFVISGYLITLLLLTESRQTGTISFGAFWTRRARRLLPALWTLLTLTTVYFSLFERAELGRLRGDVIAAFIYGFNWFKIWAQSSYFDGTALDPLRHLWSLAVEEQFYLVWPLLIAAVLRLAGKRTNKLGAIFLGISVLVAVYVATSYAPGVRGTVIETPEHYISLFGHAVARIDFLFLGTIGRSGGLFIGAALAFVYQPSMFNAAHPSSDRRFIDIIGFAGLAGVALLMWRFHDVVEVPGTGAIRGYDPLFQGGFFLVGLAAVATITAAVHPHTFIGKRLLGNPLFVYFGRRSYGLYLYHWPVFQIHRKVASNYLSVMEFVVLFAITLIITEVSYRFIEMPVRTGAFGEWVRTLRSPRNDADRERKRQVVAGLVVAAVIPVFAFGSLAFGTGEGKIAESIKENEDVVENLLGTTVPGQTSIPGTATTTLDGQIIPILAIGDSVMLGAADILTERGITVDALKSRSFRQALEISNYVKSINRLGEFVIIHLGTNNYVDQETLDEIMVPLADVDLVLFLTAHVPSKPWQDPNNVLVKAMPDKYGNVKVLDWYTYAEEHPEYLYGDKIHLNEEGQKVYADLIMQAVGK
;
A
#
# COMPACT_ATOMS: atom_id res chain seq x y z
N MET A 1 -47.60 -17.04 -1.45
CA MET A 1 -47.26 -16.98 -0.01
C MET A 1 -45.74 -16.86 0.11
N ASN A 2 -45.23 -15.65 0.36
CA ASN A 2 -43.81 -15.42 0.63
C ASN A 2 -43.50 -16.01 2.00
N ARG A 3 -42.84 -17.16 2.07
CA ARG A 3 -42.22 -17.62 3.33
C ARG A 3 -41.22 -16.55 3.76
N PRO A 4 -41.25 -16.10 5.02
CA PRO A 4 -40.23 -15.17 5.50
C PRO A 4 -38.86 -15.82 5.32
N GLN A 5 -37.99 -15.14 4.57
CA GLN A 5 -36.59 -15.54 4.39
C GLN A 5 -35.95 -15.60 5.79
N GLN A 6 -35.62 -16.77 6.31
CA GLN A 6 -34.89 -16.88 7.57
C GLN A 6 -33.49 -16.26 7.32
N SER A 7 -33.31 -15.04 7.77
CA SER A 7 -31.98 -14.42 7.79
C SER A 7 -31.06 -15.22 8.71
N ILE A 8 -29.77 -15.30 8.33
CA ILE A 8 -28.78 -15.85 9.25
C ILE A 8 -28.87 -15.06 10.56
N ALA A 9 -28.91 -15.78 11.69
CA ALA A 9 -28.86 -15.15 12.99
C ALA A 9 -27.64 -14.22 13.10
N TYR A 10 -27.82 -13.07 13.71
CA TYR A 10 -26.73 -12.12 13.90
C TYR A 10 -25.60 -12.74 14.75
N LEU A 11 -24.35 -12.62 14.28
CA LEU A 11 -23.16 -13.25 14.86
C LEU A 11 -22.24 -12.18 15.49
N PRO A 12 -22.50 -11.75 16.74
CA PRO A 12 -21.76 -10.66 17.38
C PRO A 12 -20.28 -10.98 17.57
N GLY A 13 -19.90 -12.24 17.77
CA GLY A 13 -18.51 -12.66 17.87
C GLY A 13 -17.67 -12.38 16.62
N LEU A 14 -18.27 -12.41 15.43
CA LEU A 14 -17.57 -12.01 14.20
C LEU A 14 -17.31 -10.50 14.13
N ASP A 15 -18.25 -9.69 14.62
CA ASP A 15 -18.00 -8.25 14.71
C ASP A 15 -16.88 -7.97 15.71
N GLY A 16 -16.83 -8.69 16.85
CA GLY A 16 -15.71 -8.59 17.79
C GLY A 16 -14.36 -8.96 17.18
N LEU A 17 -14.31 -10.03 16.39
CA LEU A 17 -13.07 -10.41 15.71
C LEU A 17 -12.65 -9.36 14.66
N ARG A 18 -13.61 -8.77 13.95
CA ARG A 18 -13.35 -7.62 13.06
C ARG A 18 -12.79 -6.42 13.80
N ALA A 19 -13.28 -6.15 15.02
CA ALA A 19 -12.76 -5.07 15.85
C ALA A 19 -11.28 -5.28 16.17
N ILE A 20 -10.91 -6.49 16.62
CA ILE A 20 -9.50 -6.83 16.89
C ILE A 20 -8.66 -6.65 15.62
N ALA A 21 -9.12 -7.19 14.50
CA ALA A 21 -8.41 -7.12 13.23
C ALA A 21 -8.18 -5.67 12.74
N VAL A 22 -9.22 -4.80 12.77
CA VAL A 22 -9.06 -3.41 12.34
C VAL A 22 -8.18 -2.61 13.29
N LEU A 23 -8.33 -2.80 14.60
CA LEU A 23 -7.50 -2.08 15.58
C LEU A 23 -6.03 -2.47 15.45
N ALA A 24 -5.72 -3.75 15.21
CA ALA A 24 -4.36 -4.20 14.95
C ALA A 24 -3.76 -3.51 13.72
N VAL A 25 -4.52 -3.41 12.62
CA VAL A 25 -4.09 -2.69 11.39
C VAL A 25 -3.87 -1.21 11.67
N VAL A 26 -4.77 -0.57 12.39
CA VAL A 26 -4.67 0.87 12.71
C VAL A 26 -3.45 1.15 13.59
N ILE A 27 -3.18 0.31 14.60
CA ILE A 27 -2.00 0.40 15.47
C ILE A 27 -0.71 0.22 14.65
N TYR A 28 -0.65 -0.79 13.80
CA TYR A 28 0.49 -1.03 12.90
C TYR A 28 0.73 0.17 11.98
N HIS A 29 -0.32 0.70 11.39
CA HIS A 29 -0.22 1.87 10.53
C HIS A 29 0.13 3.15 11.27
N ALA A 30 -0.15 3.26 12.55
CA ALA A 30 0.30 4.38 13.38
C ALA A 30 1.80 4.30 13.67
N ASN A 31 2.23 3.16 14.16
CA ASN A 31 3.63 2.90 14.47
C ASN A 31 3.89 1.38 14.46
N LYS A 32 4.60 0.90 13.44
CA LYS A 32 4.90 -0.52 13.28
C LYS A 32 5.69 -1.13 14.44
N ASN A 33 6.40 -0.30 15.23
CA ASN A 33 7.15 -0.79 16.39
C ASN A 33 6.24 -1.18 17.56
N TRP A 34 4.98 -0.70 17.61
CA TRP A 34 4.04 -1.09 18.67
C TRP A 34 3.44 -2.48 18.43
N LEU A 35 3.19 -2.82 17.16
CA LEU A 35 2.63 -4.13 16.77
C LEU A 35 3.08 -4.47 15.35
N SER A 36 4.26 -5.01 15.21
CA SER A 36 4.93 -5.22 13.91
C SER A 36 4.14 -6.09 12.92
N GLY A 37 3.39 -7.07 13.41
CA GLY A 37 2.52 -7.92 12.59
C GLY A 37 1.05 -7.47 12.55
N GLY A 38 0.73 -6.25 13.00
CA GLY A 38 -0.66 -5.78 13.02
C GLY A 38 -1.33 -5.75 11.64
N PHE A 39 -0.56 -5.62 10.56
CA PHE A 39 -1.04 -5.73 9.16
C PHE A 39 -1.71 -7.09 8.86
N LEU A 40 -1.40 -8.14 9.62
CA LEU A 40 -2.03 -9.46 9.51
C LEU A 40 -3.53 -9.44 9.87
N GLY A 41 -4.02 -8.35 10.47
CA GLY A 41 -5.46 -8.11 10.60
C GLY A 41 -6.20 -8.17 9.27
N VAL A 42 -5.55 -7.80 8.15
CA VAL A 42 -6.10 -7.94 6.80
C VAL A 42 -6.34 -9.41 6.45
N GLU A 43 -5.41 -10.31 6.82
CA GLU A 43 -5.59 -11.75 6.59
C GLU A 43 -6.78 -12.31 7.38
N VAL A 44 -6.94 -11.87 8.64
CA VAL A 44 -8.12 -12.23 9.45
C VAL A 44 -9.41 -11.74 8.77
N PHE A 45 -9.42 -10.54 8.17
CA PHE A 45 -10.57 -10.06 7.37
C PHE A 45 -10.85 -10.96 6.18
N PHE A 46 -9.84 -11.41 5.44
CA PHE A 46 -10.04 -12.31 4.30
C PHE A 46 -10.68 -13.63 4.74
N VAL A 47 -10.24 -14.22 5.87
CA VAL A 47 -10.86 -15.44 6.40
C VAL A 47 -12.32 -15.21 6.81
N ILE A 48 -12.61 -14.10 7.52
CA ILE A 48 -13.99 -13.73 7.90
C ILE A 48 -14.86 -13.56 6.66
N SER A 49 -14.35 -12.89 5.63
CA SER A 49 -15.06 -12.63 4.38
C SER A 49 -15.33 -13.92 3.59
N GLY A 50 -14.32 -14.77 3.44
CA GLY A 50 -14.49 -16.09 2.84
C GLY A 50 -15.56 -16.93 3.55
N TYR A 51 -15.52 -16.97 4.87
CA TYR A 51 -16.50 -17.67 5.69
C TYR A 51 -17.91 -17.08 5.55
N LEU A 52 -18.06 -15.79 5.80
CA LEU A 52 -19.38 -15.16 5.88
C LEU A 52 -20.10 -15.14 4.53
N ILE A 53 -19.39 -14.82 3.45
CA ILE A 53 -19.98 -14.78 2.11
C ILE A 53 -20.40 -16.16 1.66
N THR A 54 -19.54 -17.16 1.86
CA THR A 54 -19.88 -18.55 1.53
C THR A 54 -21.07 -19.05 2.35
N LEU A 55 -21.11 -18.77 3.66
CA LEU A 55 -22.23 -19.11 4.53
C LEU A 55 -23.54 -18.47 4.05
N LEU A 56 -23.53 -17.19 3.64
CA LEU A 56 -24.70 -16.49 3.10
C LEU A 56 -25.21 -17.18 1.83
N LEU A 57 -24.33 -17.48 0.89
CA LEU A 57 -24.69 -18.13 -0.38
C LEU A 57 -25.22 -19.54 -0.18
N LEU A 58 -24.61 -20.32 0.72
CA LEU A 58 -25.06 -21.66 1.07
C LEU A 58 -26.44 -21.64 1.72
N THR A 59 -26.68 -20.69 2.62
CA THR A 59 -27.97 -20.52 3.29
C THR A 59 -29.07 -20.13 2.29
N GLU A 60 -28.80 -19.15 1.41
CA GLU A 60 -29.72 -18.73 0.35
C GLU A 60 -30.04 -19.90 -0.59
N SER A 61 -29.02 -20.62 -1.08
CA SER A 61 -29.21 -21.78 -1.96
C SER A 61 -30.06 -22.90 -1.31
N ARG A 62 -29.87 -23.17 -0.02
CA ARG A 62 -30.66 -24.18 0.70
C ARG A 62 -32.11 -23.77 0.93
N GLN A 63 -32.38 -22.48 1.14
CA GLN A 63 -33.73 -21.97 1.41
C GLN A 63 -34.55 -21.77 0.15
N THR A 64 -33.92 -21.32 -0.95
CA THR A 64 -34.62 -20.90 -2.17
C THR A 64 -34.37 -21.82 -3.36
N GLY A 65 -33.40 -22.74 -3.24
CA GLY A 65 -32.94 -23.59 -4.35
C GLY A 65 -32.03 -22.89 -5.36
N THR A 66 -31.86 -21.57 -5.25
CA THR A 66 -31.11 -20.73 -6.18
C THR A 66 -30.31 -19.63 -5.46
N ILE A 67 -29.34 -19.02 -6.16
CA ILE A 67 -28.63 -17.85 -5.67
C ILE A 67 -29.05 -16.64 -6.52
N SER A 68 -29.55 -15.59 -5.86
CA SER A 68 -29.93 -14.35 -6.51
C SER A 68 -28.73 -13.41 -6.62
N PHE A 69 -28.03 -13.45 -7.74
CA PHE A 69 -26.82 -12.65 -7.99
C PHE A 69 -27.08 -11.15 -7.87
N GLY A 70 -28.13 -10.64 -8.52
CA GLY A 70 -28.48 -9.21 -8.48
C GLY A 70 -28.78 -8.73 -7.07
N ALA A 71 -29.53 -9.52 -6.28
CA ALA A 71 -29.78 -9.17 -4.89
C ALA A 71 -28.51 -9.20 -4.03
N PHE A 72 -27.61 -10.17 -4.28
CA PHE A 72 -26.34 -10.27 -3.59
C PHE A 72 -25.46 -9.03 -3.85
N TRP A 73 -25.20 -8.70 -5.12
CA TRP A 73 -24.35 -7.56 -5.46
C TRP A 73 -24.97 -6.23 -5.04
N THR A 74 -26.30 -6.06 -5.14
CA THR A 74 -26.97 -4.86 -4.64
C THR A 74 -26.78 -4.68 -3.14
N ARG A 75 -26.91 -5.75 -2.34
CA ARG A 75 -26.64 -5.68 -0.89
C ARG A 75 -25.19 -5.30 -0.58
N ARG A 76 -24.21 -5.79 -1.35
CA ARG A 76 -22.80 -5.45 -1.21
C ARG A 76 -22.53 -4.00 -1.60
N ALA A 77 -23.00 -3.58 -2.77
CA ALA A 77 -22.87 -2.21 -3.24
C ALA A 77 -23.43 -1.20 -2.22
N ARG A 78 -24.62 -1.44 -1.68
CA ARG A 78 -25.22 -0.58 -0.64
C ARG A 78 -24.41 -0.54 0.65
N ARG A 79 -23.63 -1.57 0.94
CA ARG A 79 -22.80 -1.65 2.14
C ARG A 79 -21.48 -0.93 1.98
N LEU A 80 -20.84 -1.00 0.81
CA LEU A 80 -19.42 -0.66 0.62
C LEU A 80 -19.23 0.64 -0.15
N LEU A 81 -19.99 0.86 -1.24
CA LEU A 81 -19.84 2.03 -2.09
C LEU A 81 -20.05 3.38 -1.37
N PRO A 82 -21.01 3.56 -0.45
CA PRO A 82 -21.22 4.87 0.16
C PRO A 82 -20.01 5.39 0.92
N ALA A 83 -19.35 4.56 1.72
CA ALA A 83 -18.17 4.95 2.47
C ALA A 83 -16.93 5.10 1.56
N LEU A 84 -16.76 4.23 0.56
CA LEU A 84 -15.69 4.37 -0.43
C LEU A 84 -15.81 5.69 -1.21
N TRP A 85 -17.00 6.02 -1.69
CA TRP A 85 -17.25 7.30 -2.37
C TRP A 85 -16.95 8.51 -1.48
N THR A 86 -17.34 8.44 -0.22
CA THR A 86 -17.02 9.48 0.77
C THR A 86 -15.52 9.65 0.94
N LEU A 87 -14.79 8.54 1.09
CA LEU A 87 -13.34 8.54 1.18
C LEU A 87 -12.71 9.21 -0.05
N LEU A 88 -13.03 8.71 -1.25
CA LEU A 88 -12.46 9.22 -2.51
C LEU A 88 -12.77 10.71 -2.69
N THR A 89 -13.99 11.13 -2.40
CA THR A 89 -14.41 12.53 -2.47
C THR A 89 -13.62 13.41 -1.50
N LEU A 90 -13.54 13.03 -0.21
CA LEU A 90 -12.84 13.82 0.81
C LEU A 90 -11.35 13.90 0.52
N THR A 91 -10.73 12.79 0.12
CA THR A 91 -9.32 12.77 -0.28
C THR A 91 -9.08 13.69 -1.49
N THR A 92 -9.92 13.61 -2.52
CA THR A 92 -9.79 14.46 -3.71
C THR A 92 -10.00 15.93 -3.39
N VAL A 93 -10.96 16.28 -2.52
CA VAL A 93 -11.17 17.67 -2.04
C VAL A 93 -9.92 18.18 -1.34
N TYR A 94 -9.35 17.39 -0.43
CA TYR A 94 -8.13 17.79 0.27
C TYR A 94 -6.99 18.07 -0.72
N PHE A 95 -6.74 17.17 -1.67
CA PHE A 95 -5.70 17.35 -2.68
C PHE A 95 -5.99 18.53 -3.61
N SER A 96 -7.24 18.77 -3.97
CA SER A 96 -7.62 19.93 -4.79
C SER A 96 -7.39 21.28 -4.12
N LEU A 97 -7.46 21.32 -2.79
CA LEU A 97 -7.27 22.55 -2.03
C LEU A 97 -5.82 22.77 -1.60
N PHE A 98 -5.12 21.70 -1.21
CA PHE A 98 -3.82 21.80 -0.55
C PHE A 98 -2.66 21.15 -1.34
N GLU A 99 -2.96 20.23 -2.29
CA GLU A 99 -1.97 19.38 -2.98
C GLU A 99 -2.22 19.32 -4.48
N ARG A 100 -2.47 20.45 -5.12
CA ARG A 100 -2.87 20.49 -6.54
C ARG A 100 -1.88 19.83 -7.48
N ALA A 101 -0.59 19.93 -7.19
CA ALA A 101 0.47 19.30 -7.97
C ALA A 101 0.39 17.77 -8.01
N GLU A 102 -0.22 17.14 -7.00
CA GLU A 102 -0.34 15.69 -6.89
C GLU A 102 -1.65 15.13 -7.49
N LEU A 103 -2.53 16.00 -8.02
CA LEU A 103 -3.83 15.58 -8.56
C LEU A 103 -3.71 14.60 -9.73
N GLY A 104 -2.67 14.75 -10.58
CA GLY A 104 -2.44 13.84 -11.69
C GLY A 104 -2.17 12.42 -11.24
N ARG A 105 -1.33 12.26 -10.20
CA ARG A 105 -1.03 10.96 -9.60
C ARG A 105 -2.26 10.39 -8.89
N LEU A 106 -2.96 11.21 -8.10
CA LEU A 106 -4.17 10.81 -7.39
C LEU A 106 -5.28 10.34 -8.35
N ARG A 107 -5.34 10.88 -9.58
CA ARG A 107 -6.33 10.48 -10.60
C ARG A 107 -6.27 8.98 -10.89
N GLY A 108 -5.08 8.45 -11.15
CA GLY A 108 -4.87 7.02 -11.38
C GLY A 108 -5.33 6.18 -10.20
N ASP A 109 -4.95 6.60 -8.99
CA ASP A 109 -5.33 5.94 -7.74
C ASP A 109 -6.84 5.93 -7.51
N VAL A 110 -7.51 7.06 -7.73
CA VAL A 110 -8.98 7.18 -7.58
C VAL A 110 -9.72 6.31 -8.59
N ILE A 111 -9.31 6.32 -9.87
CA ILE A 111 -9.92 5.48 -10.91
C ILE A 111 -9.73 4.00 -10.56
N ALA A 112 -8.50 3.60 -10.22
CA ALA A 112 -8.18 2.22 -9.87
C ALA A 112 -8.93 1.75 -8.62
N ALA A 113 -9.09 2.61 -7.60
CA ALA A 113 -9.89 2.32 -6.41
C ALA A 113 -11.38 2.18 -6.73
N PHE A 114 -11.91 3.04 -7.61
CA PHE A 114 -13.32 3.02 -8.00
C PHE A 114 -13.74 1.73 -8.71
N ILE A 115 -12.86 1.19 -9.58
CA ILE A 115 -13.10 -0.07 -10.30
C ILE A 115 -12.61 -1.31 -9.53
N TYR A 116 -12.17 -1.13 -8.28
CA TYR A 116 -11.57 -2.20 -7.46
C TYR A 116 -10.36 -2.90 -8.11
N GLY A 117 -9.60 -2.17 -8.94
CA GLY A 117 -8.37 -2.61 -9.59
C GLY A 117 -7.09 -2.08 -8.92
N PHE A 118 -7.19 -1.46 -7.75
CA PHE A 118 -6.12 -0.71 -7.12
C PHE A 118 -4.86 -1.55 -6.85
N ASN A 119 -5.01 -2.80 -6.42
CA ASN A 119 -3.88 -3.70 -6.19
C ASN A 119 -3.08 -4.00 -7.47
N TRP A 120 -3.77 -4.26 -8.57
CA TRP A 120 -3.12 -4.49 -9.88
C TRP A 120 -2.50 -3.22 -10.46
N PHE A 121 -3.16 -2.08 -10.26
CA PHE A 121 -2.62 -0.77 -10.64
C PHE A 121 -1.28 -0.48 -9.92
N LYS A 122 -1.20 -0.73 -8.60
CA LYS A 122 0.05 -0.53 -7.84
C LYS A 122 1.15 -1.50 -8.25
N ILE A 123 0.83 -2.76 -8.53
CA ILE A 123 1.78 -3.74 -9.06
C ILE A 123 2.33 -3.26 -10.40
N TRP A 124 1.45 -2.82 -11.31
CA TRP A 124 1.82 -2.33 -12.64
C TRP A 124 2.66 -1.04 -12.59
N ALA A 125 2.27 -0.10 -11.74
CA ALA A 125 3.00 1.15 -11.53
C ALA A 125 4.31 0.97 -10.75
N GLN A 126 4.69 -0.27 -10.39
CA GLN A 126 5.89 -0.60 -9.57
C GLN A 126 5.96 0.19 -8.26
N SER A 127 4.81 0.63 -7.74
CA SER A 127 4.70 1.32 -6.47
C SER A 127 4.68 0.29 -5.35
N SER A 128 5.85 0.00 -4.77
CA SER A 128 5.97 -1.01 -3.73
C SER A 128 5.17 -0.65 -2.48
N TYR A 129 4.49 -1.65 -1.92
CA TYR A 129 3.80 -1.49 -0.62
C TYR A 129 4.78 -1.17 0.51
N PHE A 130 6.02 -1.63 0.39
CA PHE A 130 7.05 -1.53 1.41
C PHE A 130 7.84 -0.22 1.33
N ASP A 131 7.78 0.50 0.20
CA ASP A 131 8.45 1.78 0.02
C ASP A 131 7.65 2.89 0.71
N GLY A 132 8.18 3.43 1.81
CA GLY A 132 7.48 4.37 2.70
C GLY A 132 7.57 5.85 2.33
N THR A 133 8.16 6.23 1.19
CA THR A 133 8.60 7.59 0.90
C THR A 133 7.54 8.54 0.35
N ALA A 134 6.56 8.04 -0.40
CA ALA A 134 5.59 8.91 -1.06
C ALA A 134 4.28 9.04 -0.26
N LEU A 135 3.68 10.23 -0.29
CA LEU A 135 2.31 10.46 0.18
C LEU A 135 1.34 9.63 -0.66
N ASP A 136 0.92 8.48 -0.16
CA ASP A 136 0.00 7.57 -0.83
C ASP A 136 -1.27 7.36 0.03
N PRO A 137 -2.23 8.30 -0.04
CA PRO A 137 -3.40 8.33 0.85
C PRO A 137 -4.38 7.19 0.61
N LEU A 138 -4.28 6.48 -0.51
CA LEU A 138 -5.19 5.40 -0.88
C LEU A 138 -4.53 4.01 -0.87
N ARG A 139 -3.23 3.91 -0.52
CA ARG A 139 -2.44 2.65 -0.56
C ARG A 139 -3.17 1.46 0.07
N HIS A 140 -3.82 1.64 1.22
CA HIS A 140 -4.50 0.57 1.95
C HIS A 140 -5.68 -0.07 1.18
N LEU A 141 -6.19 0.58 0.12
CA LEU A 141 -7.30 0.07 -0.69
C LEU A 141 -6.96 -1.17 -1.53
N TRP A 142 -5.68 -1.56 -1.60
CA TRP A 142 -5.27 -2.79 -2.28
C TRP A 142 -5.99 -4.03 -1.73
N SER A 143 -6.14 -4.12 -0.42
CA SER A 143 -6.79 -5.27 0.23
C SER A 143 -8.30 -5.29 -0.03
N LEU A 144 -8.94 -4.13 -0.07
CA LEU A 144 -10.34 -3.99 -0.45
C LEU A 144 -10.56 -4.42 -1.91
N ALA A 145 -9.63 -4.08 -2.81
CA ALA A 145 -9.70 -4.53 -4.20
C ALA A 145 -9.67 -6.06 -4.31
N VAL A 146 -8.78 -6.73 -3.57
CA VAL A 146 -8.73 -8.21 -3.50
C VAL A 146 -10.07 -8.79 -3.02
N GLU A 147 -10.63 -8.22 -1.96
CA GLU A 147 -11.89 -8.68 -1.36
C GLU A 147 -13.09 -8.50 -2.33
N GLU A 148 -13.18 -7.36 -3.01
CA GLU A 148 -14.28 -7.07 -3.94
C GLU A 148 -14.18 -7.88 -5.24
N GLN A 149 -12.98 -8.15 -5.74
CA GLN A 149 -12.76 -9.08 -6.84
C GLN A 149 -13.26 -10.50 -6.48
N PHE A 150 -12.99 -10.93 -5.25
CA PHE A 150 -13.57 -12.18 -4.74
C PHE A 150 -15.11 -12.11 -4.69
N TYR A 151 -15.72 -11.03 -4.19
CA TYR A 151 -17.18 -10.88 -4.15
C TYR A 151 -17.84 -10.83 -5.52
N LEU A 152 -17.13 -10.39 -6.54
CA LEU A 152 -17.62 -10.40 -7.92
C LEU A 152 -17.72 -11.83 -8.48
N VAL A 153 -16.67 -12.63 -8.28
CA VAL A 153 -16.54 -13.97 -8.88
C VAL A 153 -17.20 -15.04 -8.01
N TRP A 154 -17.15 -14.90 -6.69
CA TRP A 154 -17.49 -15.96 -5.75
C TRP A 154 -18.92 -16.49 -5.83
N PRO A 155 -19.98 -15.66 -5.97
CA PRO A 155 -21.34 -16.19 -6.11
C PRO A 155 -21.53 -17.05 -7.34
N LEU A 156 -20.87 -16.70 -8.46
CA LEU A 156 -20.92 -17.46 -9.72
C LEU A 156 -20.21 -18.81 -9.53
N LEU A 157 -19.03 -18.79 -8.92
CA LEU A 157 -18.27 -20.01 -8.63
C LEU A 157 -19.05 -20.94 -7.70
N ILE A 158 -19.61 -20.44 -6.61
CA ILE A 158 -20.40 -21.25 -5.65
C ILE A 158 -21.65 -21.81 -6.33
N ALA A 159 -22.36 -21.04 -7.13
CA ALA A 159 -23.52 -21.54 -7.88
C ALA A 159 -23.14 -22.69 -8.85
N ALA A 160 -22.03 -22.54 -9.58
CA ALA A 160 -21.51 -23.57 -10.49
C ALA A 160 -21.11 -24.83 -9.70
N VAL A 161 -20.30 -24.66 -8.65
CA VAL A 161 -19.80 -25.78 -7.83
C VAL A 161 -20.94 -26.54 -7.15
N LEU A 162 -21.96 -25.85 -6.63
CA LEU A 162 -23.14 -26.51 -6.02
C LEU A 162 -23.95 -27.30 -7.05
N ARG A 163 -24.10 -26.78 -8.27
CA ARG A 163 -24.77 -27.50 -9.37
C ARG A 163 -24.00 -28.77 -9.76
N LEU A 164 -22.68 -28.67 -9.90
CA LEU A 164 -21.82 -29.79 -10.30
C LEU A 164 -21.70 -30.86 -9.19
N ALA A 165 -21.59 -30.44 -7.93
CA ALA A 165 -21.42 -31.34 -6.79
C ALA A 165 -22.71 -32.12 -6.45
N GLY A 166 -23.88 -31.61 -6.79
CA GLY A 166 -25.17 -32.22 -6.46
C GLY A 166 -25.29 -32.51 -4.96
N LYS A 167 -25.40 -33.79 -4.58
CA LYS A 167 -25.48 -34.23 -3.16
C LYS A 167 -24.11 -34.30 -2.44
N ARG A 168 -22.98 -34.12 -3.15
CA ARG A 168 -21.62 -34.30 -2.61
C ARG A 168 -21.01 -33.02 -2.04
N THR A 169 -21.84 -32.11 -1.54
CA THR A 169 -21.41 -30.79 -1.03
C THR A 169 -20.47 -30.87 0.18
N ASN A 170 -20.51 -31.96 0.94
CA ASN A 170 -19.62 -32.21 2.09
C ASN A 170 -18.12 -32.31 1.69
N LYS A 171 -17.79 -32.66 0.44
CA LYS A 171 -16.40 -32.70 -0.03
C LYS A 171 -15.85 -31.32 -0.42
N LEU A 172 -16.71 -30.33 -0.62
CA LEU A 172 -16.31 -29.00 -1.08
C LEU A 172 -15.43 -28.28 -0.06
N GLY A 173 -15.69 -28.48 1.23
CA GLY A 173 -14.83 -27.94 2.30
C GLY A 173 -13.38 -28.40 2.16
N ALA A 174 -13.16 -29.71 1.93
CA ALA A 174 -11.82 -30.26 1.70
C ALA A 174 -11.17 -29.73 0.40
N ILE A 175 -11.95 -29.54 -0.66
CA ILE A 175 -11.45 -28.98 -1.92
C ILE A 175 -10.97 -27.53 -1.70
N PHE A 176 -11.77 -26.69 -1.06
CA PHE A 176 -11.37 -25.29 -0.79
C PHE A 176 -10.20 -25.18 0.20
N LEU A 177 -10.12 -26.07 1.18
CA LEU A 177 -8.94 -26.18 2.04
C LEU A 177 -7.71 -26.57 1.20
N GLY A 178 -7.83 -27.56 0.31
CA GLY A 178 -6.77 -27.94 -0.62
C GLY A 178 -6.30 -26.79 -1.51
N ILE A 179 -7.23 -25.98 -2.03
CA ILE A 179 -6.90 -24.78 -2.80
C ILE A 179 -6.14 -23.76 -1.92
N SER A 180 -6.57 -23.55 -0.67
CA SER A 180 -5.85 -22.66 0.25
C SER A 180 -4.41 -23.14 0.51
N VAL A 181 -4.21 -24.43 0.68
CA VAL A 181 -2.87 -25.03 0.81
C VAL A 181 -2.05 -24.84 -0.48
N LEU A 182 -2.65 -25.05 -1.65
CA LEU A 182 -1.98 -24.84 -2.94
C LEU A 182 -1.56 -23.37 -3.12
N VAL A 183 -2.38 -22.41 -2.69
CA VAL A 183 -2.02 -20.98 -2.69
C VAL A 183 -0.84 -20.75 -1.75
N ALA A 184 -0.84 -21.33 -0.54
CA ALA A 184 0.27 -21.20 0.39
C ALA A 184 1.58 -21.79 -0.17
N VAL A 185 1.51 -22.95 -0.80
CA VAL A 185 2.65 -23.59 -1.50
C VAL A 185 3.12 -22.71 -2.66
N TYR A 186 2.20 -22.20 -3.47
CA TYR A 186 2.52 -21.29 -4.57
C TYR A 186 3.27 -20.05 -4.07
N VAL A 187 2.77 -19.39 -3.02
CA VAL A 187 3.43 -18.21 -2.42
C VAL A 187 4.82 -18.58 -1.91
N ALA A 188 4.95 -19.69 -1.18
CA ALA A 188 6.21 -20.13 -0.60
C ALA A 188 7.28 -20.49 -1.65
N THR A 189 6.88 -21.18 -2.72
CA THR A 189 7.79 -21.59 -3.81
C THR A 189 8.10 -20.46 -4.79
N SER A 190 7.21 -19.48 -4.90
CA SER A 190 7.41 -18.31 -5.77
C SER A 190 8.16 -17.17 -5.07
N TYR A 191 8.26 -17.17 -3.75
CA TYR A 191 8.97 -16.15 -3.00
C TYR A 191 10.49 -16.29 -3.21
N ALA A 192 11.16 -15.18 -3.52
CA ALA A 192 12.61 -15.08 -3.58
C ALA A 192 13.13 -14.48 -2.27
N PRO A 193 13.86 -15.23 -1.43
CA PRO A 193 14.47 -14.70 -0.22
C PRO A 193 15.69 -13.83 -0.57
N GLY A 194 16.03 -12.90 0.30
CA GLY A 194 17.17 -12.02 0.11
C GLY A 194 16.79 -10.57 -0.14
N VAL A 195 17.80 -9.78 -0.47
CA VAL A 195 17.66 -8.35 -0.72
C VAL A 195 17.30 -8.11 -2.18
N ARG A 196 16.28 -7.30 -2.44
CA ARG A 196 15.93 -6.91 -3.80
C ARG A 196 16.84 -5.78 -4.28
N GLY A 197 17.66 -6.06 -5.28
CA GLY A 197 18.39 -5.08 -6.08
C GLY A 197 17.60 -4.63 -7.32
N THR A 198 18.29 -4.22 -8.37
CA THR A 198 17.68 -3.93 -9.68
C THR A 198 17.26 -5.21 -10.40
N VAL A 199 16.52 -5.07 -11.51
CA VAL A 199 16.12 -6.22 -12.36
C VAL A 199 17.32 -7.00 -12.90
N ILE A 200 18.44 -6.31 -13.12
CA ILE A 200 19.68 -6.92 -13.64
C ILE A 200 20.46 -7.63 -12.53
N GLU A 201 20.56 -7.01 -11.36
CA GLU A 201 21.32 -7.56 -10.21
C GLU A 201 20.65 -8.77 -9.57
N THR A 202 19.33 -8.72 -9.44
CA THR A 202 18.53 -9.76 -8.77
C THR A 202 17.29 -10.13 -9.58
N PRO A 203 17.45 -10.71 -10.79
CA PRO A 203 16.34 -11.05 -11.67
C PRO A 203 15.33 -12.01 -11.02
N GLU A 204 15.77 -12.84 -10.05
CA GLU A 204 14.90 -13.75 -9.29
C GLU A 204 13.89 -13.01 -8.41
N HIS A 205 14.11 -11.74 -8.05
CA HIS A 205 13.18 -10.88 -7.31
C HIS A 205 12.11 -10.23 -8.20
N TYR A 206 12.14 -10.49 -9.51
CA TYR A 206 11.20 -9.94 -10.47
C TYR A 206 10.46 -11.03 -11.23
N ILE A 207 9.30 -10.68 -11.77
CA ILE A 207 8.53 -11.50 -12.69
C ILE A 207 8.14 -10.66 -13.91
N SER A 208 8.09 -11.26 -15.08
CA SER A 208 7.56 -10.59 -16.27
C SER A 208 6.04 -10.69 -16.29
N LEU A 209 5.35 -9.55 -16.26
CA LEU A 209 3.92 -9.46 -16.41
C LEU A 209 3.62 -8.66 -17.69
N PHE A 210 3.13 -9.31 -18.73
CA PHE A 210 2.90 -8.72 -20.06
C PHE A 210 4.09 -7.91 -20.61
N GLY A 211 5.31 -8.41 -20.39
CA GLY A 211 6.55 -7.77 -20.85
C GLY A 211 7.14 -6.74 -19.88
N HIS A 212 6.45 -6.39 -18.79
CA HIS A 212 6.97 -5.51 -17.75
C HIS A 212 7.54 -6.32 -16.59
N ALA A 213 8.74 -5.95 -16.12
CA ALA A 213 9.33 -6.53 -14.91
C ALA A 213 8.65 -5.91 -13.68
N VAL A 214 7.96 -6.72 -12.89
CA VAL A 214 7.34 -6.28 -11.63
C VAL A 214 7.97 -7.00 -10.45
N ALA A 215 8.09 -6.31 -9.30
CA ALA A 215 8.67 -6.89 -8.11
C ALA A 215 7.85 -8.09 -7.63
N ARG A 216 8.51 -9.24 -7.48
CA ARG A 216 7.89 -10.51 -7.09
C ARG A 216 7.24 -10.43 -5.72
N ILE A 217 7.89 -9.75 -4.76
CA ILE A 217 7.35 -9.57 -3.41
C ILE A 217 6.02 -8.78 -3.43
N ASP A 218 5.96 -7.69 -4.22
CA ASP A 218 4.72 -6.89 -4.36
C ASP A 218 3.63 -7.68 -5.08
N PHE A 219 3.99 -8.45 -6.11
CA PHE A 219 3.05 -9.34 -6.79
C PHE A 219 2.44 -10.40 -5.85
N LEU A 220 3.24 -11.00 -4.97
CA LEU A 220 2.77 -11.99 -4.00
C LEU A 220 1.97 -11.35 -2.86
N PHE A 221 2.35 -10.14 -2.43
CA PHE A 221 1.72 -9.45 -1.30
C PHE A 221 0.43 -8.71 -1.69
N LEU A 222 0.40 -8.04 -2.84
CA LEU A 222 -0.76 -7.26 -3.32
C LEU A 222 -1.67 -8.07 -4.26
N GLY A 223 -1.12 -9.07 -4.94
CA GLY A 223 -1.82 -9.83 -5.98
C GLY A 223 -2.95 -10.69 -5.42
N THR A 224 -4.09 -10.67 -6.09
CA THR A 224 -5.31 -11.39 -5.68
C THR A 224 -5.08 -12.88 -5.49
N ILE A 225 -4.27 -13.52 -6.34
CA ILE A 225 -3.97 -14.96 -6.26
C ILE A 225 -3.18 -15.26 -4.98
N GLY A 226 -2.08 -14.53 -4.72
CA GLY A 226 -1.24 -14.76 -3.55
C GLY A 226 -1.98 -14.56 -2.22
N ARG A 227 -3.00 -13.69 -2.21
CA ARG A 227 -3.80 -13.34 -1.02
C ARG A 227 -5.11 -14.11 -0.89
N SER A 228 -5.50 -14.89 -1.90
CA SER A 228 -6.77 -15.65 -1.88
C SER A 228 -6.82 -16.81 -0.85
N GLY A 229 -5.66 -17.24 -0.32
CA GLY A 229 -5.57 -18.33 0.64
C GLY A 229 -6.49 -18.16 1.85
N GLY A 230 -6.52 -16.96 2.46
CA GLY A 230 -7.41 -16.63 3.57
C GLY A 230 -8.90 -16.69 3.22
N LEU A 231 -9.25 -16.24 2.02
CA LEU A 231 -10.62 -16.32 1.50
C LEU A 231 -11.08 -17.78 1.33
N PHE A 232 -10.21 -18.63 0.75
CA PHE A 232 -10.52 -20.04 0.52
C PHE A 232 -10.60 -20.86 1.81
N ILE A 233 -9.71 -20.62 2.80
CA ILE A 233 -9.79 -21.35 4.07
C ILE A 233 -11.03 -20.94 4.88
N GLY A 234 -11.43 -19.65 4.82
CA GLY A 234 -12.69 -19.19 5.39
C GLY A 234 -13.90 -19.83 4.70
N ALA A 235 -13.89 -19.92 3.38
CA ALA A 235 -14.92 -20.60 2.61
C ALA A 235 -14.98 -22.11 2.96
N ALA A 236 -13.84 -22.78 3.09
CA ALA A 236 -13.78 -24.17 3.50
C ALA A 236 -14.48 -24.40 4.85
N LEU A 237 -14.24 -23.53 5.83
CA LEU A 237 -14.91 -23.58 7.12
C LEU A 237 -16.44 -23.44 6.98
N ALA A 238 -16.94 -22.59 6.09
CA ALA A 238 -18.38 -22.41 5.90
C ALA A 238 -19.10 -23.67 5.38
N PHE A 239 -18.41 -24.55 4.66
CA PHE A 239 -18.97 -25.83 4.22
C PHE A 239 -19.09 -26.85 5.35
N VAL A 240 -18.20 -26.83 6.34
CA VAL A 240 -18.12 -27.85 7.39
C VAL A 240 -18.67 -27.38 8.72
N TYR A 241 -18.74 -26.07 8.97
CA TYR A 241 -19.11 -25.51 10.25
C TYR A 241 -20.07 -24.32 10.10
N GLN A 242 -21.35 -24.53 10.44
CA GLN A 242 -22.42 -23.54 10.27
C GLN A 242 -23.21 -23.37 11.56
N PRO A 243 -23.61 -22.13 11.94
CA PRO A 243 -24.39 -21.88 13.16
C PRO A 243 -25.71 -22.64 13.20
N SER A 244 -26.32 -22.94 12.06
CA SER A 244 -27.58 -23.72 11.95
C SER A 244 -27.43 -25.20 12.35
N MET A 245 -26.20 -25.70 12.46
CA MET A 245 -25.94 -27.09 12.91
C MET A 245 -26.08 -27.26 14.42
N PHE A 246 -26.11 -26.14 15.16
CA PHE A 246 -26.17 -26.17 16.63
C PHE A 246 -27.59 -25.92 17.11
N ASN A 247 -28.38 -26.99 17.26
CA ASN A 247 -29.69 -26.91 17.91
C ASN A 247 -29.53 -26.75 19.42
N ALA A 248 -30.49 -26.04 20.04
CA ALA A 248 -30.54 -25.74 21.47
C ALA A 248 -30.51 -26.98 22.41
N ALA A 249 -30.60 -28.20 21.85
CA ALA A 249 -30.77 -29.46 22.57
C ALA A 249 -29.46 -30.23 22.86
N HIS A 250 -28.28 -29.77 22.40
CA HIS A 250 -27.04 -30.53 22.62
C HIS A 250 -26.11 -29.80 23.61
N PRO A 251 -25.64 -30.56 24.64
CA PRO A 251 -25.16 -29.93 25.85
C PRO A 251 -23.66 -29.59 25.87
N SER A 252 -23.38 -28.81 26.82
CA SER A 252 -22.21 -28.34 27.59
C SER A 252 -20.82 -28.96 27.41
N SER A 253 -20.60 -30.17 26.90
CA SER A 253 -19.27 -30.79 26.75
C SER A 253 -18.49 -30.22 25.55
N ASP A 254 -19.16 -30.06 24.42
CA ASP A 254 -18.53 -29.57 23.19
C ASP A 254 -18.16 -28.07 23.27
N ARG A 255 -18.92 -27.29 24.03
CA ARG A 255 -18.69 -25.87 24.26
C ARG A 255 -17.31 -25.58 24.85
N ARG A 256 -16.87 -26.32 25.87
CA ARG A 256 -15.56 -26.10 26.50
C ARG A 256 -14.41 -26.37 25.52
N PHE A 257 -14.53 -27.46 24.77
CA PHE A 257 -13.54 -27.83 23.77
C PHE A 257 -13.44 -26.76 22.66
N ILE A 258 -14.59 -26.22 22.18
CA ILE A 258 -14.62 -25.16 21.17
C ILE A 258 -14.08 -23.84 21.74
N ASP A 259 -14.36 -23.52 23.01
CA ASP A 259 -13.74 -22.35 23.67
C ASP A 259 -12.20 -22.51 23.74
N ILE A 260 -11.70 -23.72 24.07
CA ILE A 260 -10.24 -23.99 24.10
C ILE A 260 -9.63 -23.76 22.71
N ILE A 261 -10.23 -24.30 21.65
CA ILE A 261 -9.80 -24.09 20.25
C ILE A 261 -9.81 -22.60 19.92
N GLY A 262 -10.88 -21.89 20.29
CA GLY A 262 -11.01 -20.46 20.03
C GLY A 262 -9.99 -19.62 20.79
N PHE A 263 -9.68 -19.93 22.05
CA PHE A 263 -8.62 -19.28 22.81
C PHE A 263 -7.24 -19.56 22.20
N ALA A 264 -6.98 -20.79 21.79
CA ALA A 264 -5.74 -21.15 21.10
C ALA A 264 -5.62 -20.39 19.77
N GLY A 265 -6.71 -20.26 19.00
CA GLY A 265 -6.76 -19.47 17.78
C GLY A 265 -6.51 -17.98 18.03
N LEU A 266 -7.19 -17.40 19.02
CA LEU A 266 -7.02 -15.98 19.36
C LEU A 266 -5.60 -15.69 19.87
N ALA A 267 -5.05 -16.57 20.71
CA ALA A 267 -3.66 -16.49 21.16
C ALA A 267 -2.68 -16.64 19.99
N GLY A 268 -2.96 -17.54 19.05
CA GLY A 268 -2.19 -17.71 17.82
C GLY A 268 -2.19 -16.45 16.96
N VAL A 269 -3.36 -15.85 16.73
CA VAL A 269 -3.45 -14.55 16.00
C VAL A 269 -2.65 -13.48 16.72
N ALA A 270 -2.79 -13.33 18.04
CA ALA A 270 -2.07 -12.34 18.82
C ALA A 270 -0.55 -12.55 18.79
N LEU A 271 -0.10 -13.82 18.93
CA LEU A 271 1.31 -14.17 18.88
C LEU A 271 1.92 -13.86 17.50
N LEU A 272 1.21 -14.23 16.42
CA LEU A 272 1.69 -13.96 15.06
C LEU A 272 1.72 -12.45 14.77
N MET A 273 0.71 -11.68 15.23
CA MET A 273 0.72 -10.21 15.12
C MET A 273 1.85 -9.56 15.93
N TRP A 274 2.27 -10.18 17.02
CA TRP A 274 3.39 -9.67 17.82
C TRP A 274 4.75 -10.04 17.26
N ARG A 275 4.90 -11.24 16.66
CA ARG A 275 6.21 -11.79 16.24
C ARG A 275 6.54 -11.55 14.78
N PHE A 276 5.55 -11.40 13.92
CA PHE A 276 5.75 -11.27 12.48
C PHE A 276 5.99 -9.81 12.09
N HIS A 277 6.68 -9.64 10.96
CA HIS A 277 6.96 -8.36 10.33
C HIS A 277 6.57 -8.42 8.86
N ASP A 278 6.45 -7.28 8.22
CA ASP A 278 6.28 -7.17 6.77
C ASP A 278 7.62 -7.30 6.04
N VAL A 279 8.63 -6.57 6.52
CA VAL A 279 10.00 -6.56 6.04
C VAL A 279 10.98 -6.64 7.20
N VAL A 280 12.20 -7.05 6.90
CA VAL A 280 13.32 -7.13 7.84
C VAL A 280 14.46 -6.27 7.31
N GLU A 281 15.00 -5.42 8.15
CA GLU A 281 16.24 -4.72 7.87
C GLU A 281 17.42 -5.72 8.03
N VAL A 282 18.30 -5.74 7.04
CA VAL A 282 19.47 -6.62 7.07
C VAL A 282 20.56 -5.95 7.91
N PRO A 283 20.93 -6.53 9.08
CA PRO A 283 21.94 -5.92 9.96
C PRO A 283 23.25 -5.63 9.21
N GLY A 284 23.79 -4.44 9.41
CA GLY A 284 25.07 -4.01 8.82
C GLY A 284 24.99 -3.52 7.37
N THR A 285 23.94 -3.86 6.63
CA THR A 285 23.74 -3.37 5.25
C THR A 285 22.55 -2.44 5.16
N GLY A 286 21.60 -2.57 6.12
CA GLY A 286 20.32 -1.87 6.19
C GLY A 286 19.43 -2.04 4.98
N ALA A 287 19.77 -2.91 4.08
CA ALA A 287 18.91 -3.26 2.97
C ALA A 287 17.64 -3.94 3.49
N ILE A 288 16.52 -3.64 2.89
CA ILE A 288 15.22 -4.20 3.28
C ILE A 288 14.95 -5.46 2.45
N ARG A 289 14.63 -6.54 3.14
CA ARG A 289 14.12 -7.78 2.51
C ARG A 289 12.76 -8.15 3.06
N GLY A 290 11.99 -8.93 2.32
CA GLY A 290 10.76 -9.53 2.83
C GLY A 290 11.04 -10.43 4.04
N TYR A 291 10.08 -10.52 4.96
CA TYR A 291 10.18 -11.46 6.09
C TYR A 291 9.86 -12.88 5.63
N ASP A 292 10.90 -13.70 5.47
CA ASP A 292 10.80 -15.05 4.90
C ASP A 292 9.67 -15.90 5.52
N PRO A 293 9.53 -15.98 6.87
CA PRO A 293 8.47 -16.79 7.49
C PRO A 293 7.05 -16.36 7.09
N LEU A 294 6.85 -15.09 6.73
CA LEU A 294 5.56 -14.58 6.29
C LEU A 294 5.13 -15.22 4.97
N PHE A 295 6.05 -15.23 3.98
CA PHE A 295 5.79 -15.78 2.65
C PHE A 295 5.89 -17.30 2.62
N GLN A 296 6.70 -17.89 3.49
CA GLN A 296 6.89 -19.37 3.60
C GLN A 296 5.82 -20.05 4.48
N GLY A 297 4.58 -19.57 4.43
CA GLY A 297 3.44 -20.17 5.10
C GLY A 297 2.82 -19.34 6.23
N GLY A 298 3.40 -18.17 6.56
CA GLY A 298 2.92 -17.31 7.64
C GLY A 298 1.47 -16.86 7.43
N PHE A 299 1.09 -16.47 6.22
CA PHE A 299 -0.31 -16.12 5.91
C PHE A 299 -1.26 -17.29 6.15
N PHE A 300 -0.87 -18.50 5.79
CA PHE A 300 -1.68 -19.70 6.02
C PHE A 300 -1.83 -20.02 7.51
N LEU A 301 -0.77 -19.84 8.31
CA LEU A 301 -0.83 -20.00 9.77
C LEU A 301 -1.78 -19.01 10.43
N VAL A 302 -1.77 -17.74 10.00
CA VAL A 302 -2.75 -16.73 10.43
C VAL A 302 -4.16 -17.16 10.04
N GLY A 303 -4.33 -17.67 8.82
CA GLY A 303 -5.61 -18.23 8.36
C GLY A 303 -6.12 -19.36 9.24
N LEU A 304 -5.28 -20.31 9.64
CA LEU A 304 -5.63 -21.40 10.56
C LEU A 304 -6.03 -20.89 11.95
N ALA A 305 -5.26 -19.96 12.52
CA ALA A 305 -5.56 -19.33 13.80
C ALA A 305 -6.89 -18.55 13.76
N ALA A 306 -7.16 -17.84 12.65
CA ALA A 306 -8.43 -17.15 12.44
C ALA A 306 -9.60 -18.13 12.31
N VAL A 307 -9.45 -19.24 11.60
CA VAL A 307 -10.46 -20.33 11.51
C VAL A 307 -10.81 -20.88 12.89
N ALA A 308 -9.79 -21.19 13.70
CA ALA A 308 -9.99 -21.65 15.06
C ALA A 308 -10.78 -20.62 15.92
N THR A 309 -10.44 -19.34 15.78
CA THR A 309 -11.15 -18.24 16.46
C THR A 309 -12.59 -18.10 15.96
N ILE A 310 -12.81 -18.12 14.63
CA ILE A 310 -14.14 -18.02 14.02
C ILE A 310 -15.03 -19.16 14.48
N THR A 311 -14.51 -20.38 14.60
CA THR A 311 -15.26 -21.55 15.07
C THR A 311 -15.90 -21.28 16.42
N ALA A 312 -15.16 -20.67 17.36
CA ALA A 312 -15.71 -20.28 18.65
C ALA A 312 -16.58 -19.01 18.56
N ALA A 313 -16.20 -18.04 17.73
CA ALA A 313 -16.93 -16.77 17.61
C ALA A 313 -18.36 -16.93 17.07
N VAL A 314 -18.61 -17.94 16.22
CA VAL A 314 -19.93 -18.16 15.61
C VAL A 314 -20.78 -19.19 16.38
N HIS A 315 -20.19 -19.89 17.33
CA HIS A 315 -20.92 -20.88 18.13
C HIS A 315 -21.84 -20.20 19.15
N PRO A 316 -23.12 -20.57 19.24
CA PRO A 316 -24.13 -19.82 20.01
C PRO A 316 -23.92 -19.86 21.53
N HIS A 317 -23.12 -20.79 22.05
CA HIS A 317 -23.00 -21.04 23.50
C HIS A 317 -21.59 -20.84 24.06
N THR A 318 -20.58 -20.50 23.24
CA THR A 318 -19.20 -20.29 23.70
C THR A 318 -19.06 -19.00 24.51
N PHE A 319 -18.10 -18.99 25.42
CA PHE A 319 -17.71 -17.78 26.15
C PHE A 319 -17.07 -16.74 25.20
N ILE A 320 -16.20 -17.21 24.30
CA ILE A 320 -15.54 -16.37 23.32
C ILE A 320 -16.57 -15.65 22.45
N GLY A 321 -17.53 -16.36 21.86
CA GLY A 321 -18.52 -15.76 20.96
C GLY A 321 -19.47 -14.80 21.65
N LYS A 322 -19.93 -15.14 22.88
CA LYS A 322 -20.94 -14.35 23.57
C LYS A 322 -20.37 -13.22 24.43
N ARG A 323 -19.35 -13.51 25.24
CA ARG A 323 -18.89 -12.59 26.29
C ARG A 323 -17.61 -11.87 25.92
N LEU A 324 -16.64 -12.55 25.30
CA LEU A 324 -15.38 -11.94 24.94
C LEU A 324 -15.53 -11.10 23.65
N LEU A 325 -15.71 -11.75 22.52
CA LEU A 325 -15.85 -11.08 21.22
C LEU A 325 -17.23 -10.44 21.03
N GLY A 326 -18.28 -11.02 21.61
CA GLY A 326 -19.64 -10.46 21.62
C GLY A 326 -19.84 -9.29 22.61
N ASN A 327 -18.78 -8.82 23.26
CA ASN A 327 -18.83 -7.65 24.14
C ASN A 327 -19.29 -6.40 23.37
N PRO A 328 -20.17 -5.55 23.96
CA PRO A 328 -20.69 -4.35 23.30
C PRO A 328 -19.61 -3.42 22.74
N LEU A 329 -18.47 -3.29 23.42
CA LEU A 329 -17.36 -2.45 22.97
C LEU A 329 -16.74 -2.99 21.67
N PHE A 330 -16.41 -4.27 21.63
CA PHE A 330 -15.88 -4.90 20.42
C PHE A 330 -16.90 -4.90 19.28
N VAL A 331 -18.16 -5.18 19.59
CA VAL A 331 -19.24 -5.10 18.59
C VAL A 331 -19.42 -3.69 18.04
N TYR A 332 -19.25 -2.66 18.87
CA TYR A 332 -19.29 -1.26 18.43
C TYR A 332 -18.21 -0.98 17.37
N PHE A 333 -16.94 -1.31 17.65
CA PHE A 333 -15.83 -1.15 16.70
C PHE A 333 -15.98 -2.07 15.47
N GLY A 334 -16.40 -3.31 15.66
CA GLY A 334 -16.56 -4.27 14.58
C GLY A 334 -17.61 -3.87 13.54
N ARG A 335 -18.73 -3.28 13.97
CA ARG A 335 -19.73 -2.74 13.05
C ARG A 335 -19.23 -1.55 12.25
N ARG A 336 -18.24 -0.83 12.77
CA ARG A 336 -17.59 0.35 12.17
C ARG A 336 -16.24 0.02 11.53
N SER A 337 -15.82 -1.24 11.58
CA SER A 337 -14.49 -1.67 11.12
C SER A 337 -14.19 -1.26 9.69
N TYR A 338 -15.20 -1.23 8.82
CA TYR A 338 -15.04 -0.80 7.44
C TYR A 338 -14.70 0.70 7.33
N GLY A 339 -15.46 1.57 7.98
CA GLY A 339 -15.17 3.01 8.00
C GLY A 339 -13.83 3.31 8.70
N LEU A 340 -13.55 2.65 9.84
CA LEU A 340 -12.26 2.79 10.52
C LEU A 340 -11.10 2.42 9.60
N TYR A 341 -11.23 1.30 8.86
CA TYR A 341 -10.21 0.88 7.89
C TYR A 341 -10.05 1.88 6.74
N LEU A 342 -11.14 2.47 6.26
CA LEU A 342 -11.08 3.42 5.15
C LEU A 342 -10.47 4.77 5.56
N TYR A 343 -10.86 5.33 6.70
CA TYR A 343 -10.55 6.72 7.02
C TYR A 343 -9.24 6.91 7.81
N HIS A 344 -8.75 5.87 8.54
CA HIS A 344 -7.53 6.04 9.35
C HIS A 344 -6.30 6.37 8.50
N TRP A 345 -6.14 5.69 7.36
CA TRP A 345 -4.92 5.81 6.57
C TRP A 345 -4.72 7.20 5.98
N PRO A 346 -5.70 7.82 5.25
CA PRO A 346 -5.53 9.20 4.77
C PRO A 346 -5.31 10.19 5.91
N VAL A 347 -6.00 10.04 7.05
CA VAL A 347 -5.80 10.91 8.22
C VAL A 347 -4.35 10.84 8.72
N PHE A 348 -3.79 9.64 8.82
CA PHE A 348 -2.39 9.45 9.22
C PHE A 348 -1.41 9.97 8.16
N GLN A 349 -1.69 9.73 6.87
CA GLN A 349 -0.83 10.17 5.78
C GLN A 349 -0.76 11.69 5.66
N ILE A 350 -1.88 12.39 5.82
CA ILE A 350 -1.92 13.86 5.82
C ILE A 350 -1.07 14.43 6.97
N HIS A 351 -1.14 13.82 8.15
CA HIS A 351 -0.33 14.25 9.30
C HIS A 351 1.17 14.02 9.05
N ARG A 352 1.54 12.88 8.44
CA ARG A 352 2.94 12.54 8.14
C ARG A 352 3.65 13.48 7.18
N LYS A 353 2.93 14.30 6.43
CA LYS A 353 3.56 15.37 5.65
C LYS A 353 4.33 16.39 6.51
N VAL A 354 3.86 16.61 7.71
CA VAL A 354 4.40 17.66 8.63
C VAL A 354 5.04 17.07 9.87
N ALA A 355 5.01 15.73 10.01
CA ALA A 355 5.50 15.03 11.19
C ALA A 355 6.29 13.78 10.79
N SER A 356 6.83 13.06 11.77
CA SER A 356 7.59 11.83 11.53
C SER A 356 6.70 10.70 10.98
N ASN A 357 7.32 9.71 10.34
CA ASN A 357 6.63 8.52 9.83
C ASN A 357 6.00 7.65 10.93
N TYR A 358 6.46 7.76 12.17
CA TYR A 358 5.95 7.03 13.32
C TYR A 358 5.23 7.99 14.25
N LEU A 359 3.94 7.75 14.47
CA LEU A 359 3.17 8.56 15.39
C LEU A 359 3.62 8.31 16.83
N SER A 360 3.71 9.38 17.61
CA SER A 360 3.76 9.29 19.06
C SER A 360 2.40 8.84 19.62
N VAL A 361 2.35 8.43 20.86
CA VAL A 361 1.10 8.00 21.52
C VAL A 361 0.06 9.12 21.52
N MET A 362 0.47 10.38 21.75
CA MET A 362 -0.45 11.51 21.79
C MET A 362 -1.04 11.79 20.39
N GLU A 363 -0.20 11.81 19.35
CA GLU A 363 -0.65 11.98 17.96
C GLU A 363 -1.62 10.85 17.56
N PHE A 364 -1.28 9.62 17.93
CA PHE A 364 -2.17 8.49 17.68
C PHE A 364 -3.54 8.68 18.32
N VAL A 365 -3.60 9.05 19.59
CA VAL A 365 -4.87 9.27 20.30
C VAL A 365 -5.71 10.35 19.60
N VAL A 366 -5.10 11.48 19.24
CA VAL A 366 -5.80 12.58 18.56
C VAL A 366 -6.28 12.15 17.17
N LEU A 367 -5.41 11.55 16.34
CA LEU A 367 -5.74 11.16 14.98
C LEU A 367 -6.73 9.98 14.94
N PHE A 368 -6.65 9.07 15.91
CA PHE A 368 -7.63 8.00 16.06
C PHE A 368 -8.99 8.54 16.46
N ALA A 369 -9.06 9.53 17.35
CA ALA A 369 -10.30 10.20 17.71
C ALA A 369 -10.92 10.92 16.49
N ILE A 370 -10.12 11.63 15.69
CA ILE A 370 -10.57 12.24 14.42
C ILE A 370 -11.12 11.17 13.48
N THR A 371 -10.38 10.08 13.28
CA THR A 371 -10.80 8.94 12.47
C THR A 371 -12.13 8.36 12.95
N LEU A 372 -12.28 8.20 14.25
CA LEU A 372 -13.52 7.67 14.85
C LEU A 372 -14.71 8.60 14.63
N ILE A 373 -14.52 9.92 14.76
CA ILE A 373 -15.56 10.92 14.47
C ILE A 373 -15.99 10.85 13.01
N ILE A 374 -15.04 10.84 12.06
CA ILE A 374 -15.33 10.73 10.63
C ILE A 374 -16.09 9.42 10.35
N THR A 375 -15.63 8.31 10.94
CA THR A 375 -16.26 7.00 10.83
C THR A 375 -17.69 7.01 11.35
N GLU A 376 -17.94 7.62 12.51
CA GLU A 376 -19.27 7.66 13.13
C GLU A 376 -20.24 8.52 12.31
N VAL A 377 -19.77 9.67 11.81
CA VAL A 377 -20.55 10.55 10.92
C VAL A 377 -20.91 9.80 9.62
N SER A 378 -19.92 9.20 8.97
CA SER A 378 -20.14 8.40 7.76
C SER A 378 -21.12 7.24 8.01
N TYR A 379 -20.89 6.48 9.07
CA TYR A 379 -21.71 5.34 9.43
C TYR A 379 -23.19 5.71 9.65
N ARG A 380 -23.45 6.79 10.43
CA ARG A 380 -24.84 7.19 10.76
C ARG A 380 -25.55 7.89 9.62
N PHE A 381 -24.87 8.80 8.94
CA PHE A 381 -25.52 9.72 8.00
C PHE A 381 -25.39 9.30 6.53
N ILE A 382 -24.41 8.43 6.19
CA ILE A 382 -24.17 8.01 4.80
C ILE A 382 -24.43 6.51 4.63
N GLU A 383 -23.74 5.65 5.42
CA GLU A 383 -23.80 4.20 5.23
C GLU A 383 -25.17 3.63 5.63
N MET A 384 -25.63 3.92 6.85
CA MET A 384 -26.86 3.32 7.38
C MET A 384 -28.12 3.70 6.58
N PRO A 385 -28.35 4.95 6.18
CA PRO A 385 -29.50 5.31 5.36
C PRO A 385 -29.55 4.60 4.01
N VAL A 386 -28.40 4.41 3.35
CA VAL A 386 -28.32 3.66 2.09
C VAL A 386 -28.51 2.17 2.31
N ARG A 387 -27.90 1.62 3.36
CA ARG A 387 -27.93 0.19 3.70
C ARG A 387 -29.32 -0.28 4.10
N THR A 388 -30.07 0.51 4.86
CA THR A 388 -31.44 0.20 5.29
C THR A 388 -32.51 0.46 4.23
N GLY A 389 -32.13 1.12 3.13
CA GLY A 389 -33.07 1.54 2.07
C GLY A 389 -33.86 2.80 2.40
N ALA A 390 -33.62 3.43 3.56
CA ALA A 390 -34.26 4.67 3.98
C ALA A 390 -34.09 5.79 2.95
N PHE A 391 -32.90 5.84 2.31
CA PHE A 391 -32.65 6.77 1.22
C PHE A 391 -33.63 6.58 0.04
N GLY A 392 -33.93 5.34 -0.35
CA GLY A 392 -34.88 5.05 -1.42
C GLY A 392 -36.31 5.43 -1.06
N GLU A 393 -36.73 5.22 0.19
CA GLU A 393 -38.04 5.67 0.69
C GLU A 393 -38.13 7.19 0.72
N TRP A 394 -37.06 7.81 1.18
CA TRP A 394 -36.95 9.25 1.22
C TRP A 394 -37.03 9.91 -0.17
N VAL A 395 -36.29 9.39 -1.17
CA VAL A 395 -36.40 9.84 -2.57
C VAL A 395 -37.84 9.65 -3.11
N ARG A 396 -38.54 8.58 -2.72
CA ARG A 396 -39.93 8.32 -3.12
C ARG A 396 -40.89 9.35 -2.53
N THR A 397 -40.75 9.69 -1.24
CA THR A 397 -41.53 10.74 -0.57
C THR A 397 -41.33 12.12 -1.22
N LEU A 398 -40.06 12.39 -1.65
CA LEU A 398 -39.75 13.65 -2.36
C LEU A 398 -40.40 13.76 -3.76
N ARG A 399 -40.59 12.63 -4.43
CA ARG A 399 -41.24 12.60 -5.76
C ARG A 399 -42.76 12.84 -5.68
N SER A 400 -43.39 12.48 -4.56
CA SER A 400 -44.84 12.56 -4.39
C SER A 400 -45.19 13.11 -2.99
N PRO A 401 -44.98 14.42 -2.73
CA PRO A 401 -45.29 15.03 -1.44
C PRO A 401 -46.83 15.04 -1.25
N ARG A 402 -47.27 14.59 -0.07
CA ARG A 402 -48.71 14.43 0.26
C ARG A 402 -49.29 15.63 0.97
N ASN A 403 -48.49 16.47 1.60
CA ASN A 403 -48.90 17.64 2.39
C ASN A 403 -47.86 18.77 2.33
N ASP A 404 -48.15 19.93 2.94
CA ASP A 404 -47.28 21.10 2.91
C ASP A 404 -45.99 20.90 3.74
N ALA A 405 -46.08 20.14 4.82
CA ALA A 405 -44.90 19.76 5.58
C ALA A 405 -43.91 18.89 4.74
N ASP A 406 -44.46 18.01 3.89
CA ASP A 406 -43.66 17.23 2.95
C ASP A 406 -43.02 18.12 1.86
N ARG A 407 -43.68 19.20 1.46
CA ARG A 407 -43.14 20.17 0.49
C ARG A 407 -42.00 20.99 1.07
N GLU A 408 -42.11 21.45 2.31
CA GLU A 408 -41.02 22.15 2.99
C GLU A 408 -39.83 21.23 3.25
N ARG A 409 -40.10 20.03 3.71
CA ARG A 409 -39.06 18.98 3.85
C ARG A 409 -38.41 18.65 2.53
N LYS A 410 -39.17 18.63 1.41
CA LYS A 410 -38.64 18.46 0.06
C LYS A 410 -37.64 19.56 -0.29
N ARG A 411 -37.94 20.83 -0.02
CA ARG A 411 -37.04 21.96 -0.29
C ARG A 411 -35.72 21.83 0.48
N GLN A 412 -35.78 21.55 1.80
CA GLN A 412 -34.62 21.39 2.63
C GLN A 412 -33.73 20.24 2.16
N VAL A 413 -34.34 19.17 1.75
CA VAL A 413 -33.66 17.98 1.23
C VAL A 413 -33.08 18.22 -0.14
N VAL A 414 -33.77 18.84 -1.05
CA VAL A 414 -33.24 19.19 -2.38
C VAL A 414 -32.04 20.13 -2.20
N ALA A 415 -32.15 21.13 -1.31
CA ALA A 415 -31.02 22.00 -0.99
C ALA A 415 -29.81 21.19 -0.44
N GLY A 416 -30.06 20.26 0.51
CA GLY A 416 -29.01 19.37 1.02
C GLY A 416 -28.39 18.46 -0.05
N LEU A 417 -29.20 17.94 -0.97
CA LEU A 417 -28.72 17.13 -2.10
C LEU A 417 -27.90 17.94 -3.10
N VAL A 418 -28.29 19.19 -3.36
CA VAL A 418 -27.52 20.09 -4.22
C VAL A 418 -26.14 20.35 -3.59
N VAL A 419 -26.10 20.70 -2.31
CA VAL A 419 -24.83 20.89 -1.59
C VAL A 419 -24.01 19.61 -1.59
N ALA A 420 -24.63 18.45 -1.32
CA ALA A 420 -23.97 17.15 -1.35
C ALA A 420 -23.47 16.74 -2.74
N ALA A 421 -24.07 17.25 -3.81
CA ALA A 421 -23.61 17.01 -5.19
C ALA A 421 -22.49 17.95 -5.63
N VAL A 422 -22.49 19.20 -5.13
CA VAL A 422 -21.46 20.20 -5.47
C VAL A 422 -20.07 19.73 -5.06
N ILE A 423 -19.93 19.13 -3.87
CA ILE A 423 -18.63 18.65 -3.37
C ILE A 423 -18.00 17.57 -4.27
N PRO A 424 -18.70 16.47 -4.62
CA PRO A 424 -18.17 15.49 -5.59
C PRO A 424 -17.92 16.09 -6.98
N VAL A 425 -18.80 16.97 -7.47
CA VAL A 425 -18.61 17.63 -8.78
C VAL A 425 -17.34 18.48 -8.77
N PHE A 426 -17.11 19.26 -7.71
CA PHE A 426 -15.86 19.99 -7.54
C PHE A 426 -14.64 19.06 -7.47
N ALA A 427 -14.71 18.02 -6.63
CA ALA A 427 -13.62 17.07 -6.44
C ALA A 427 -13.23 16.37 -7.75
N PHE A 428 -14.20 15.74 -8.42
CA PHE A 428 -13.94 15.00 -9.65
C PHE A 428 -13.70 15.91 -10.85
N GLY A 429 -14.27 17.13 -10.85
CA GLY A 429 -13.92 18.17 -11.82
C GLY A 429 -12.46 18.60 -11.67
N SER A 430 -12.01 18.90 -10.46
CA SER A 430 -10.60 19.22 -10.19
C SER A 430 -9.67 18.08 -10.58
N LEU A 431 -10.07 16.84 -10.32
CA LEU A 431 -9.31 15.66 -10.69
C LEU A 431 -9.22 15.51 -12.23
N ALA A 432 -10.30 15.78 -12.97
CA ALA A 432 -10.34 15.69 -14.43
C ALA A 432 -9.43 16.72 -15.12
N PHE A 433 -9.38 17.94 -14.57
CA PHE A 433 -8.58 19.05 -15.11
C PHE A 433 -7.23 19.22 -14.39
N GLY A 434 -6.91 18.42 -13.36
CA GLY A 434 -5.61 18.40 -12.72
C GLY A 434 -4.52 18.11 -13.76
N THR A 435 -3.46 18.92 -13.78
CA THR A 435 -2.30 18.69 -14.62
C THR A 435 -1.68 17.34 -14.32
N GLY A 436 -1.16 16.68 -15.34
CA GLY A 436 -0.62 15.31 -15.33
C GLY A 436 0.35 15.02 -14.19
N GLU A 437 1.48 14.56 -14.33
CA GLU A 437 2.46 14.21 -13.30
C GLU A 437 2.72 15.39 -12.36
N GLY A 438 2.87 15.11 -11.04
CA GLY A 438 3.21 16.14 -10.06
C GLY A 438 4.51 16.85 -10.45
N LYS A 439 4.70 18.12 -10.03
CA LYS A 439 5.86 18.94 -10.39
C LYS A 439 7.21 18.22 -10.26
N ILE A 440 7.32 17.31 -9.26
CA ILE A 440 8.51 16.47 -9.07
C ILE A 440 8.70 15.52 -10.25
N ALA A 441 7.63 14.80 -10.65
CA ALA A 441 7.68 13.85 -11.76
C ALA A 441 7.89 14.56 -13.11
N GLU A 442 7.31 15.75 -13.29
CA GLU A 442 7.48 16.59 -14.47
C GLU A 442 8.93 17.09 -14.58
N SER A 443 9.49 17.67 -13.50
CA SER A 443 10.89 18.11 -13.46
C SER A 443 11.87 16.96 -13.69
N ILE A 444 11.63 15.80 -13.09
CA ILE A 444 12.49 14.62 -13.27
C ILE A 444 12.40 14.10 -14.71
N LYS A 445 11.22 14.12 -15.33
CA LYS A 445 11.02 13.63 -16.70
C LYS A 445 11.67 14.55 -17.73
N GLU A 446 11.51 15.88 -17.59
CA GLU A 446 12.21 16.84 -18.42
C GLU A 446 13.73 16.64 -18.36
N ASN A 447 14.26 16.37 -17.18
CA ASN A 447 15.69 16.15 -17.00
C ASN A 447 16.15 14.73 -17.40
N GLU A 448 15.30 13.72 -17.47
CA GLU A 448 15.62 12.41 -18.07
C GLU A 448 16.01 12.58 -19.55
N ASP A 449 15.26 13.39 -20.31
CA ASP A 449 15.54 13.67 -21.72
C ASP A 449 16.89 14.42 -21.87
N VAL A 450 17.23 15.32 -20.94
CA VAL A 450 18.53 16.03 -20.94
C VAL A 450 19.69 15.07 -20.72
N VAL A 451 19.59 14.18 -19.75
CA VAL A 451 20.65 13.20 -19.43
C VAL A 451 20.81 12.18 -20.57
N GLU A 452 19.73 11.70 -21.16
CA GLU A 452 19.78 10.76 -22.28
C GLU A 452 20.46 11.40 -23.52
N ASN A 453 20.18 12.66 -23.79
CA ASN A 453 20.80 13.40 -24.90
C ASN A 453 22.31 13.68 -24.70
N LEU A 454 22.77 13.84 -23.44
CA LEU A 454 24.16 14.14 -23.12
C LEU A 454 25.08 12.93 -23.20
N LEU A 455 24.63 11.78 -22.76
CA LEU A 455 25.47 10.59 -22.67
C LEU A 455 25.56 9.80 -23.97
N GLY A 456 24.58 9.93 -24.87
CA GLY A 456 24.57 9.30 -26.21
C GLY A 456 24.86 7.81 -26.25
N THR A 457 24.80 7.12 -25.10
CA THR A 457 25.20 5.74 -24.95
C THR A 457 24.25 4.99 -24.05
N THR A 458 23.70 3.94 -24.59
CA THR A 458 23.14 2.83 -23.83
C THR A 458 24.24 2.24 -22.94
N VAL A 459 24.12 2.43 -21.62
CA VAL A 459 24.80 1.57 -20.66
C VAL A 459 24.37 0.13 -20.99
N PRO A 460 25.29 -0.85 -21.06
CA PRO A 460 24.92 -2.23 -21.34
C PRO A 460 23.82 -2.70 -20.38
N GLY A 461 22.59 -2.93 -20.89
CA GLY A 461 21.45 -3.38 -20.11
C GLY A 461 20.16 -2.59 -20.30
N GLN A 462 20.12 -1.44 -20.98
CA GLN A 462 18.90 -0.76 -21.38
C GLN A 462 18.57 -1.04 -22.84
N THR A 463 17.36 -1.55 -23.11
CA THR A 463 16.83 -1.73 -24.46
C THR A 463 16.50 -0.37 -25.07
N SER A 464 17.24 -0.01 -26.11
CA SER A 464 17.04 1.18 -26.93
C SER A 464 15.67 1.16 -27.64
N ILE A 465 14.95 2.28 -27.54
CA ILE A 465 13.85 2.63 -28.45
C ILE A 465 14.47 3.25 -29.70
N PRO A 466 14.16 2.78 -30.92
CA PRO A 466 14.79 3.30 -32.14
C PRO A 466 14.23 4.68 -32.53
N GLY A 467 15.09 5.67 -32.63
CA GLY A 467 14.82 6.87 -33.40
C GLY A 467 15.00 8.22 -32.74
N THR A 468 16.19 8.55 -32.22
CA THR A 468 16.59 9.96 -32.10
C THR A 468 18.09 10.13 -32.35
N ALA A 469 18.44 11.20 -33.01
CA ALA A 469 19.76 11.47 -33.56
C ALA A 469 20.81 11.63 -32.46
N THR A 470 21.83 10.85 -32.54
CA THR A 470 23.04 10.84 -31.73
C THR A 470 23.87 12.08 -32.00
N THR A 471 24.00 12.99 -31.04
CA THR A 471 25.12 13.90 -31.00
C THR A 471 26.21 13.26 -30.15
N THR A 472 27.08 12.52 -30.77
CA THR A 472 28.21 11.83 -30.15
C THR A 472 29.23 12.87 -29.66
N LEU A 473 29.45 12.90 -28.33
CA LEU A 473 30.67 13.39 -27.70
C LEU A 473 31.80 12.35 -27.92
N ASP A 474 32.11 12.09 -29.20
CA ASP A 474 33.06 11.03 -29.56
C ASP A 474 34.47 11.45 -29.16
N GLY A 475 35.07 10.78 -28.17
CA GLY A 475 36.49 10.88 -27.81
C GLY A 475 36.90 12.06 -26.91
N GLN A 476 36.00 12.89 -26.38
CA GLN A 476 36.38 13.99 -25.48
C GLN A 476 36.40 13.57 -24.02
N ILE A 477 37.40 14.05 -23.26
CA ILE A 477 37.47 13.92 -21.80
C ILE A 477 36.29 14.67 -21.19
N ILE A 478 35.65 14.09 -20.19
CA ILE A 478 34.57 14.70 -19.40
C ILE A 478 35.22 15.46 -18.23
N PRO A 479 35.33 16.80 -18.28
CA PRO A 479 36.06 17.53 -17.23
C PRO A 479 35.45 17.39 -15.84
N ILE A 480 34.11 17.40 -15.76
CA ILE A 480 33.34 17.23 -14.53
C ILE A 480 32.24 16.22 -14.80
N LEU A 481 32.32 15.06 -14.16
CA LEU A 481 31.28 14.02 -14.19
C LEU A 481 30.49 14.04 -12.88
N ALA A 482 29.18 14.15 -12.97
CA ALA A 482 28.29 14.03 -11.80
C ALA A 482 27.45 12.76 -11.90
N ILE A 483 27.54 11.91 -10.89
CA ILE A 483 26.82 10.64 -10.79
C ILE A 483 25.79 10.76 -9.67
N GLY A 484 24.50 10.62 -9.99
CA GLY A 484 23.45 10.88 -9.02
C GLY A 484 22.21 10.02 -9.17
N ASP A 485 21.31 10.21 -8.20
CA ASP A 485 19.97 9.64 -8.20
C ASP A 485 18.90 10.68 -8.58
N SER A 486 17.65 10.48 -8.17
CA SER A 486 16.53 11.36 -8.51
C SER A 486 16.68 12.79 -7.99
N VAL A 487 17.46 13.03 -6.93
CA VAL A 487 17.69 14.39 -6.41
C VAL A 487 18.58 15.17 -7.37
N MET A 488 19.71 14.60 -7.77
CA MET A 488 20.61 15.20 -8.76
C MET A 488 19.94 15.27 -10.13
N LEU A 489 19.17 14.24 -10.52
CA LEU A 489 18.42 14.24 -11.77
C LEU A 489 17.46 15.43 -11.86
N GLY A 490 16.81 15.82 -10.77
CA GLY A 490 15.94 17.00 -10.72
C GLY A 490 16.64 18.34 -10.98
N ALA A 491 17.97 18.40 -10.91
CA ALA A 491 18.78 19.59 -11.20
C ALA A 491 19.69 19.42 -12.42
N ALA A 492 19.49 18.38 -13.24
CA ALA A 492 20.42 18.00 -14.29
C ALA A 492 20.55 19.06 -15.40
N ASP A 493 19.49 19.76 -15.74
CA ASP A 493 19.49 20.88 -16.70
C ASP A 493 20.40 22.01 -16.21
N ILE A 494 20.22 22.49 -14.99
CA ILE A 494 21.01 23.58 -14.39
C ILE A 494 22.48 23.17 -14.22
N LEU A 495 22.74 21.94 -13.79
CA LEU A 495 24.12 21.41 -13.68
C LEU A 495 24.80 21.36 -15.06
N THR A 496 24.06 20.94 -16.09
CA THR A 496 24.55 20.89 -17.47
C THR A 496 24.84 22.26 -18.03
N GLU A 497 23.97 23.25 -17.79
CA GLU A 497 24.21 24.65 -18.15
C GLU A 497 25.50 25.21 -17.52
N ARG A 498 25.93 24.67 -16.38
CA ARG A 498 27.20 25.04 -15.72
C ARG A 498 28.41 24.20 -16.15
N GLY A 499 28.25 23.41 -17.19
CA GLY A 499 29.34 22.63 -17.78
C GLY A 499 29.63 21.30 -17.07
N ILE A 500 28.69 20.79 -16.26
CA ILE A 500 28.79 19.49 -15.60
C ILE A 500 28.11 18.43 -16.48
N THR A 501 28.79 17.35 -16.80
CA THR A 501 28.16 16.19 -17.45
C THR A 501 27.47 15.35 -16.38
N VAL A 502 26.15 15.25 -16.48
CA VAL A 502 25.32 14.59 -15.47
C VAL A 502 24.93 13.19 -15.95
N ASP A 503 25.24 12.19 -15.13
CA ASP A 503 24.72 10.82 -15.21
C ASP A 503 23.86 10.53 -13.98
N ALA A 504 22.61 10.86 -14.04
CA ALA A 504 21.66 10.68 -12.94
C ALA A 504 20.45 9.86 -13.37
N LEU A 505 19.96 8.99 -12.48
CA LEU A 505 18.85 8.10 -12.75
C LEU A 505 17.99 7.89 -11.51
N LYS A 506 16.67 7.79 -11.67
CA LYS A 506 15.75 7.44 -10.58
C LYS A 506 16.16 6.14 -9.88
N SER A 507 16.10 6.15 -8.57
CA SER A 507 16.35 4.98 -7.71
C SER A 507 17.76 4.38 -7.83
N ARG A 508 18.73 5.14 -8.33
CA ARG A 508 20.12 4.69 -8.47
C ARG A 508 20.76 4.42 -7.10
N SER A 509 21.57 3.38 -7.02
CA SER A 509 22.36 2.97 -5.86
C SER A 509 23.84 3.33 -6.01
N PHE A 510 24.59 3.32 -4.89
CA PHE A 510 26.05 3.49 -4.91
C PHE A 510 26.77 2.44 -5.77
N ARG A 511 26.27 1.21 -5.82
CA ARG A 511 26.88 0.15 -6.63
C ARG A 511 26.90 0.48 -8.13
N GLN A 512 25.88 1.17 -8.61
CA GLN A 512 25.83 1.64 -10.01
C GLN A 512 26.85 2.75 -10.28
N ALA A 513 27.24 3.56 -9.29
CA ALA A 513 28.34 4.52 -9.45
C ALA A 513 29.68 3.82 -9.74
N LEU A 514 29.93 2.67 -9.13
CA LEU A 514 31.10 1.84 -9.43
C LEU A 514 31.12 1.41 -10.90
N GLU A 515 30.00 0.94 -11.42
CA GLU A 515 29.89 0.50 -12.82
C GLU A 515 30.14 1.65 -13.79
N ILE A 516 29.54 2.83 -13.52
CA ILE A 516 29.72 4.03 -14.33
C ILE A 516 31.18 4.52 -14.29
N SER A 517 31.78 4.60 -13.11
CA SER A 517 33.16 5.03 -12.93
C SER A 517 34.12 4.11 -13.67
N ASN A 518 33.94 2.79 -13.56
CA ASN A 518 34.72 1.80 -14.29
C ASN A 518 34.54 1.95 -15.81
N TYR A 519 33.31 2.12 -16.28
CA TYR A 519 33.02 2.29 -17.70
C TYR A 519 33.70 3.54 -18.26
N VAL A 520 33.49 4.73 -17.65
CA VAL A 520 34.04 5.99 -18.11
C VAL A 520 35.59 5.97 -18.08
N LYS A 521 36.19 5.33 -17.06
CA LYS A 521 37.64 5.10 -17.02
C LYS A 521 38.10 4.17 -18.14
N SER A 522 37.39 3.07 -18.42
CA SER A 522 37.76 2.09 -19.45
C SER A 522 37.80 2.68 -20.86
N ILE A 523 36.95 3.67 -21.13
CA ILE A 523 36.94 4.40 -22.41
C ILE A 523 37.82 5.65 -22.41
N ASN A 524 38.64 5.84 -21.37
CA ASN A 524 39.59 6.93 -21.18
C ASN A 524 38.97 8.34 -21.30
N ARG A 525 37.78 8.52 -20.73
CA ARG A 525 37.04 9.79 -20.74
C ARG A 525 36.92 10.46 -19.37
N LEU A 526 37.42 9.84 -18.31
CA LEU A 526 37.36 10.36 -16.95
C LEU A 526 38.31 11.58 -16.82
N GLY A 527 37.78 12.72 -16.40
CA GLY A 527 38.49 13.98 -16.22
C GLY A 527 38.90 14.24 -14.77
N GLU A 528 39.03 15.52 -14.45
CA GLU A 528 39.61 16.01 -13.20
C GLU A 528 38.66 15.91 -12.00
N PHE A 529 37.36 16.01 -12.22
CA PHE A 529 36.36 16.11 -11.14
C PHE A 529 35.26 15.06 -11.29
N VAL A 530 34.98 14.36 -10.20
CA VAL A 530 33.83 13.46 -10.10
C VAL A 530 32.98 13.85 -8.90
N ILE A 531 31.69 14.01 -9.12
CA ILE A 531 30.69 14.36 -8.09
C ILE A 531 29.76 13.17 -7.91
N ILE A 532 29.54 12.75 -6.67
CA ILE A 532 28.67 11.60 -6.34
C ILE A 532 27.63 12.02 -5.30
N HIS A 533 26.36 12.06 -5.72
CA HIS A 533 25.23 12.27 -4.82
C HIS A 533 24.26 11.08 -4.90
N LEU A 534 24.44 10.15 -4.00
CA LEU A 534 23.69 8.91 -3.89
C LEU A 534 23.37 8.65 -2.40
N GLY A 535 22.57 7.61 -2.13
CA GLY A 535 22.24 7.26 -0.75
C GLY A 535 20.82 7.65 -0.34
N THR A 536 20.02 8.23 -1.25
CA THR A 536 18.60 8.52 -0.99
C THR A 536 17.74 7.26 -1.09
N ASN A 537 18.19 6.23 -1.79
CA ASN A 537 17.37 5.07 -2.13
C ASN A 537 17.65 3.80 -1.32
N ASN A 538 18.87 3.63 -0.84
CA ASN A 538 19.30 2.43 -0.12
C ASN A 538 20.53 2.69 0.74
N TYR A 539 20.89 1.70 1.54
CA TYR A 539 22.16 1.67 2.31
C TYR A 539 23.37 1.51 1.40
N VAL A 540 24.48 2.05 1.86
CA VAL A 540 25.82 1.73 1.36
C VAL A 540 26.67 1.15 2.50
N ASP A 541 27.58 0.25 2.18
CA ASP A 541 28.62 -0.22 3.08
C ASP A 541 29.98 0.38 2.70
N GLN A 542 30.94 0.25 3.62
CA GLN A 542 32.29 0.77 3.42
C GLN A 542 32.99 0.09 2.25
N GLU A 543 32.75 -1.20 2.03
CA GLU A 543 33.35 -1.97 0.93
C GLU A 543 32.93 -1.40 -0.43
N THR A 544 31.65 -1.11 -0.63
CA THR A 544 31.15 -0.47 -1.85
C THR A 544 31.78 0.91 -2.09
N LEU A 545 31.91 1.74 -1.04
CA LEU A 545 32.55 3.05 -1.16
C LEU A 545 34.03 2.91 -1.52
N ASP A 546 34.72 1.93 -0.94
CA ASP A 546 36.14 1.64 -1.24
C ASP A 546 36.31 1.15 -2.69
N GLU A 547 35.43 0.27 -3.17
CA GLU A 547 35.41 -0.19 -4.55
C GLU A 547 35.18 0.96 -5.55
N ILE A 548 34.31 1.92 -5.24
CA ILE A 548 34.06 3.11 -6.06
C ILE A 548 35.33 3.97 -6.20
N MET A 549 36.14 4.05 -5.16
CA MET A 549 37.40 4.83 -5.17
C MET A 549 38.51 4.20 -6.01
N VAL A 550 38.44 2.89 -6.30
CA VAL A 550 39.48 2.23 -7.13
C VAL A 550 39.61 2.85 -8.54
N PRO A 551 38.53 2.98 -9.33
CA PRO A 551 38.63 3.67 -10.62
C PRO A 551 38.92 5.18 -10.50
N LEU A 552 38.60 5.81 -9.36
CA LEU A 552 38.72 7.25 -9.11
C LEU A 552 40.02 7.66 -8.41
N ALA A 553 40.96 6.76 -8.23
CA ALA A 553 42.22 7.02 -7.49
C ALA A 553 43.07 8.15 -8.11
N ASP A 554 43.01 8.30 -9.45
CA ASP A 554 43.79 9.29 -10.20
C ASP A 554 43.00 10.60 -10.50
N VAL A 555 41.78 10.73 -10.00
CA VAL A 555 40.94 11.91 -10.14
C VAL A 555 41.38 12.99 -9.16
N ASP A 556 41.53 14.24 -9.61
CA ASP A 556 42.01 15.32 -8.77
C ASP A 556 41.11 15.62 -7.58
N LEU A 557 39.78 15.52 -7.79
CA LEU A 557 38.80 15.71 -6.74
C LEU A 557 37.58 14.81 -6.96
N VAL A 558 37.27 14.00 -5.95
CA VAL A 558 35.97 13.31 -5.84
C VAL A 558 35.14 14.00 -4.77
N LEU A 559 34.03 14.61 -5.16
CA LEU A 559 33.10 15.30 -4.27
C LEU A 559 31.90 14.39 -3.95
N PHE A 560 31.83 13.89 -2.73
CA PHE A 560 30.62 13.22 -2.24
C PHE A 560 29.67 14.23 -1.63
N LEU A 561 28.36 14.00 -1.83
CA LEU A 561 27.30 14.72 -1.11
C LEU A 561 26.60 13.79 -0.12
N THR A 562 26.29 14.32 1.05
CA THR A 562 25.45 13.61 2.03
C THR A 562 24.00 13.62 1.60
N ALA A 563 23.26 12.54 1.86
CA ALA A 563 21.87 12.40 1.47
C ALA A 563 20.90 12.98 2.54
N HIS A 564 19.87 13.70 2.08
CA HIS A 564 18.76 14.16 2.91
C HIS A 564 17.49 13.38 2.58
N VAL A 565 17.15 12.41 3.42
CA VAL A 565 15.98 11.51 3.28
C VAL A 565 15.36 11.21 4.65
N PRO A 566 14.75 12.19 5.31
CA PRO A 566 14.41 12.18 6.74
C PRO A 566 13.50 11.03 7.19
N SER A 567 12.90 10.32 6.24
CA SER A 567 12.01 9.18 6.53
C SER A 567 12.70 7.82 6.44
N LYS A 568 14.01 7.79 6.12
CA LYS A 568 14.72 6.55 5.81
C LYS A 568 15.74 6.20 6.88
N PRO A 569 15.76 4.93 7.31
CA PRO A 569 16.69 4.48 8.36
C PRO A 569 18.16 4.44 7.92
N TRP A 570 18.42 4.53 6.63
CA TRP A 570 19.78 4.51 6.09
C TRP A 570 20.42 5.90 5.95
N GLN A 571 19.67 6.99 6.11
CA GLN A 571 20.20 8.33 5.99
C GLN A 571 21.45 8.54 6.87
N ASP A 572 21.28 8.37 8.18
CA ASP A 572 22.36 8.63 9.13
C ASP A 572 23.55 7.67 8.99
N PRO A 573 23.34 6.33 8.86
CA PRO A 573 24.44 5.40 8.56
C PRO A 573 25.20 5.74 7.28
N ASN A 574 24.53 6.04 6.18
CA ASN A 574 25.17 6.43 4.92
C ASN A 574 25.97 7.71 5.08
N ASN A 575 25.38 8.73 5.71
CA ASN A 575 26.04 10.03 5.91
C ASN A 575 27.27 9.93 6.81
N VAL A 576 27.27 9.03 7.81
CA VAL A 576 28.44 8.76 8.64
C VAL A 576 29.58 8.20 7.79
N LEU A 577 29.30 7.22 6.92
CA LEU A 577 30.32 6.62 6.05
C LEU A 577 30.83 7.63 5.01
N VAL A 578 29.94 8.40 4.37
CA VAL A 578 30.32 9.42 3.39
C VAL A 578 31.18 10.50 4.05
N LYS A 579 30.83 11.00 5.23
CA LYS A 579 31.60 12.02 5.97
C LYS A 579 32.98 11.54 6.39
N ALA A 580 33.18 10.23 6.54
CA ALA A 580 34.49 9.64 6.90
C ALA A 580 35.43 9.43 5.68
N MET A 581 34.91 9.56 4.44
CA MET A 581 35.73 9.32 3.24
C MET A 581 36.97 10.20 3.11
N PRO A 582 36.94 11.52 3.44
CA PRO A 582 38.12 12.37 3.36
C PRO A 582 39.29 11.93 4.30
N ASP A 583 38.97 11.28 5.40
CA ASP A 583 39.99 10.76 6.33
C ASP A 583 40.76 9.57 5.71
N LYS A 584 40.19 8.90 4.74
CA LYS A 584 40.72 7.71 4.09
C LYS A 584 41.33 8.00 2.72
N TYR A 585 40.82 8.97 1.99
CA TYR A 585 41.19 9.29 0.62
C TYR A 585 41.52 10.79 0.46
N GLY A 586 42.76 11.10 0.15
CA GLY A 586 43.28 12.49 0.08
C GLY A 586 42.67 13.34 -1.04
N ASN A 587 42.09 12.71 -2.07
CA ASN A 587 41.39 13.38 -3.17
C ASN A 587 39.85 13.48 -2.98
N VAL A 588 39.34 13.18 -1.78
CA VAL A 588 37.91 13.25 -1.47
C VAL A 588 37.59 14.51 -0.69
N LYS A 589 36.50 15.18 -1.07
CA LYS A 589 35.80 16.19 -0.26
C LYS A 589 34.35 15.79 -0.07
N VAL A 590 33.73 16.34 0.97
CA VAL A 590 32.30 16.13 1.24
C VAL A 590 31.57 17.47 1.28
N LEU A 591 30.50 17.58 0.52
CA LEU A 591 29.49 18.64 0.65
C LEU A 591 28.36 18.13 1.53
N ASP A 592 28.19 18.76 2.70
CA ASP A 592 27.16 18.35 3.66
C ASP A 592 25.78 18.88 3.24
N TRP A 593 25.21 18.28 2.19
CA TRP A 593 23.88 18.59 1.70
C TRP A 593 22.79 18.28 2.75
N TYR A 594 22.99 17.23 3.56
CA TYR A 594 22.07 16.87 4.62
C TYR A 594 21.83 18.04 5.59
N THR A 595 22.89 18.60 6.14
CA THR A 595 22.77 19.72 7.09
C THR A 595 22.17 20.96 6.42
N TYR A 596 22.58 21.24 5.19
CA TYR A 596 22.06 22.39 4.44
C TYR A 596 20.56 22.25 4.15
N ALA A 597 20.08 21.08 3.75
CA ALA A 597 18.68 20.82 3.45
C ALA A 597 17.78 20.82 4.70
N GLU A 598 18.31 20.41 5.86
CA GLU A 598 17.60 20.54 7.16
C GLU A 598 17.42 22.00 7.58
N GLU A 599 18.42 22.84 7.35
CA GLU A 599 18.38 24.27 7.67
C GLU A 599 17.53 25.08 6.67
N HIS A 600 17.37 24.59 5.46
CA HIS A 600 16.72 25.26 4.34
C HIS A 600 15.61 24.41 3.66
N PRO A 601 14.57 24.00 4.42
CA PRO A 601 13.49 23.20 3.87
C PRO A 601 12.67 23.89 2.76
N GLU A 602 12.79 25.21 2.62
CA GLU A 602 12.16 26.01 1.56
C GLU A 602 12.67 25.68 0.17
N TYR A 603 13.86 25.06 0.03
CA TYR A 603 14.44 24.64 -1.25
C TYR A 603 14.00 23.25 -1.69
N LEU A 604 13.21 22.56 -0.86
CA LEU A 604 12.70 21.22 -1.15
C LEU A 604 11.21 21.26 -1.52
N TYR A 605 10.79 20.28 -2.31
CA TYR A 605 9.36 20.02 -2.46
C TYR A 605 8.75 19.46 -1.16
N GLY A 606 7.44 19.35 -1.12
CA GLY A 606 6.70 18.88 0.05
C GLY A 606 7.04 17.46 0.52
N ASP A 607 7.79 16.68 -0.24
CA ASP A 607 8.33 15.38 0.15
C ASP A 607 9.62 15.49 1.00
N LYS A 608 10.17 16.70 1.14
CA LYS A 608 11.40 17.02 1.87
C LYS A 608 12.65 16.28 1.36
N ILE A 609 12.65 15.87 0.11
CA ILE A 609 13.76 15.14 -0.51
C ILE A 609 14.20 15.81 -1.81
N HIS A 610 13.25 16.06 -2.71
CA HIS A 610 13.53 16.57 -4.04
C HIS A 610 13.56 18.10 -4.07
N LEU A 611 14.46 18.62 -4.90
CA LEU A 611 14.70 20.05 -5.08
C LEU A 611 13.54 20.74 -5.81
N ASN A 612 13.06 21.86 -5.30
CA ASN A 612 12.21 22.75 -6.09
C ASN A 612 13.05 23.65 -7.01
N GLU A 613 12.42 24.49 -7.83
CA GLU A 613 13.09 25.34 -8.83
C GLU A 613 14.19 26.26 -8.25
N GLU A 614 13.99 26.80 -7.03
CA GLU A 614 15.03 27.57 -6.33
C GLU A 614 16.11 26.65 -5.74
N GLY A 615 15.70 25.54 -5.17
CA GLY A 615 16.61 24.55 -4.60
C GLY A 615 17.57 23.96 -5.64
N GLN A 616 17.15 23.74 -6.86
CA GLN A 616 17.99 23.28 -7.98
C GLN A 616 19.15 24.26 -8.26
N LYS A 617 18.87 25.56 -8.26
CA LYS A 617 19.88 26.60 -8.47
C LYS A 617 20.88 26.65 -7.33
N VAL A 618 20.39 26.67 -6.10
CA VAL A 618 21.23 26.70 -4.89
C VAL A 618 22.08 25.43 -4.81
N TYR A 619 21.51 24.26 -5.09
CA TYR A 619 22.23 23.00 -5.13
C TYR A 619 23.38 23.00 -6.14
N ALA A 620 23.14 23.51 -7.34
CA ALA A 620 24.16 23.64 -8.37
C ALA A 620 25.24 24.65 -7.98
N ASP A 621 24.87 25.80 -7.34
CA ASP A 621 25.83 26.80 -6.84
C ASP A 621 26.75 26.21 -5.77
N LEU A 622 26.21 25.45 -4.81
CA LEU A 622 26.99 24.80 -3.78
C LEU A 622 27.98 23.79 -4.36
N ILE A 623 27.58 23.02 -5.35
CA ILE A 623 28.43 22.06 -6.05
C ILE A 623 29.59 22.81 -6.77
N MET A 624 29.27 23.87 -7.52
CA MET A 624 30.29 24.66 -8.23
C MET A 624 31.29 25.28 -7.25
N GLN A 625 30.81 25.84 -6.15
CA GLN A 625 31.66 26.37 -5.09
C GLN A 625 32.58 25.28 -4.49
N ALA A 626 32.05 24.07 -4.25
CA ALA A 626 32.80 22.98 -3.67
C ALA A 626 33.91 22.45 -4.60
N VAL A 627 33.71 22.47 -5.92
CA VAL A 627 34.72 22.12 -6.93
C VAL A 627 35.65 23.29 -7.29
N GLY A 628 35.40 24.51 -6.74
CA GLY A 628 36.28 25.67 -6.93
C GLY A 628 36.12 26.37 -8.31
N LYS A 629 34.93 26.28 -8.87
CA LYS A 629 34.59 26.90 -10.18
C LYS A 629 33.43 27.87 -10.10
#